data_5b9832093732522b40053f7051f46fa9
#
_entry.id   5b9832093732522b40053f7051f46fa9
#
_cell.length_a   1.000
_cell.length_b   1.000
_cell.length_c   1.000
_cell.angle_alpha   90.00
_cell.angle_beta   90.00
_cell.angle_gamma   90.00
#
_symmetry.space_group_name_H-M   'P 1'
#
loop_
_entity.id
_entity.type
_entity.pdbx_description
1 polymer ?
#
loop_
_entity_poly.entity_id
_entity_poly.type
_entity_poly.pdbx_seq_one_letter_code
_entity_poly.pdbx_strand_id
1 'polypeptide(L)'
;MTGFNHHLWRQFKDIAKPYWFSEEKWRARGMLLLLVLLLLGQTEFNVLFNEQTGEFTSALATRDADRFWLSIKTCFVILLMAVPIYGFYYYVRDKLGIYWRQWITHRYLDSYLSNRAYYKLTSNTEIDNPDQRIAEDINTFTQRSLYFLLIIVGELIQLIAFSSVLWSISRELVYFLIVYAVSGTLITLFFFGKVLIGFNFRQLKREADFRFSLIRIRENAESIALYRGETQESSHAKQKFHEAFSNYLKLIKWQLNLNLFQYAYSFLTIILPSAIIATRVLSGELEVGRAIQAAGAFAAVLSALAVIVDNFESLSRFIAGVNRLDAFSKTLTFPPATTKVRTKVENIIHSTEDSRLALENVTLQTPGLERTLIRDLTLEVNTGEGLLIVGASGEGKSSLLRAIAGLWNSGSGFIVHPKTGQMMFLPQHPYMILGSLREQLLYPHQDRKIPDEELLRLLQRVRLPHLADRLGGMNAVKDWAKVLSVGEQQRLAFARVLLSQPRYVMLDEATSALDIENEELLYRELIQTSTTLVSISHRPTILKYHSKVLELTGNGNWQLHPAETYRFKY
;
A
#
# COMPACT_ATOMS: atom_id res chain seq x y z
N MET A 1 -6.66 -19.05 -20.18
CA MET A 1 -7.80 -18.70 -19.33
C MET A 1 -7.93 -19.64 -18.13
N THR A 2 -6.85 -19.80 -17.36
CA THR A 2 -6.83 -20.70 -16.18
C THR A 2 -6.78 -19.91 -14.87
N GLY A 3 -7.36 -18.72 -14.80
CA GLY A 3 -7.12 -17.77 -13.73
C GLY A 3 -8.32 -17.24 -12.95
N PHE A 4 -9.55 -17.55 -13.30
CA PHE A 4 -10.68 -17.36 -12.37
C PHE A 4 -10.77 -18.58 -11.46
N ASN A 5 -9.65 -18.91 -10.83
CA ASN A 5 -9.53 -20.03 -9.94
C ASN A 5 -10.30 -19.74 -8.63
N HIS A 6 -10.91 -20.77 -8.07
CA HIS A 6 -11.46 -20.82 -6.72
C HIS A 6 -10.54 -20.17 -5.67
N HIS A 7 -9.23 -20.18 -5.91
CA HIS A 7 -8.21 -19.51 -5.11
C HIS A 7 -8.37 -17.98 -5.10
N LEU A 8 -8.54 -17.35 -6.26
CA LEU A 8 -8.68 -15.90 -6.41
C LEU A 8 -9.97 -15.37 -5.77
N TRP A 9 -11.08 -16.13 -5.95
CA TRP A 9 -12.34 -15.82 -5.29
C TRP A 9 -12.23 -15.90 -3.76
N ARG A 10 -11.47 -16.87 -3.26
CA ARG A 10 -11.21 -16.99 -1.82
C ARG A 10 -10.40 -15.81 -1.31
N GLN A 11 -9.32 -15.43 -1.98
CA GLN A 11 -8.49 -14.26 -1.64
C GLN A 11 -9.32 -12.97 -1.61
N PHE A 12 -10.11 -12.73 -2.66
CA PHE A 12 -11.03 -11.60 -2.71
C PHE A 12 -12.02 -11.61 -1.54
N LYS A 13 -12.63 -12.75 -1.26
CA LYS A 13 -13.59 -12.90 -0.17
C LYS A 13 -12.95 -12.67 1.20
N ASP A 14 -11.73 -13.15 1.41
CA ASP A 14 -11.02 -13.01 2.68
C ASP A 14 -10.71 -11.52 2.99
N ILE A 15 -10.44 -10.70 1.96
CA ILE A 15 -10.23 -9.26 2.11
C ILE A 15 -11.56 -8.49 2.21
N ALA A 16 -12.55 -8.84 1.38
CA ALA A 16 -13.82 -8.11 1.28
C ALA A 16 -14.78 -8.41 2.44
N LYS A 17 -14.96 -9.71 2.79
CA LYS A 17 -15.96 -10.18 3.74
C LYS A 17 -15.91 -9.45 5.09
N PRO A 18 -14.75 -9.18 5.72
CA PRO A 18 -14.71 -8.55 7.03
C PRO A 18 -15.46 -7.22 7.12
N TYR A 19 -15.42 -6.37 6.09
CA TYR A 19 -16.16 -5.11 6.06
C TYR A 19 -17.68 -5.32 6.06
N TRP A 20 -18.17 -6.25 5.22
CA TRP A 20 -19.60 -6.51 5.06
C TRP A 20 -20.25 -7.21 6.27
N PHE A 21 -19.43 -7.65 7.24
CA PHE A 21 -19.85 -8.28 8.50
C PHE A 21 -19.32 -7.54 9.73
N SER A 22 -18.73 -6.33 9.55
CA SER A 22 -18.23 -5.45 10.60
C SER A 22 -19.35 -4.71 11.34
N GLU A 23 -18.97 -3.81 12.20
CA GLU A 23 -19.85 -2.85 12.89
C GLU A 23 -20.61 -1.97 11.89
N GLU A 24 -20.00 -1.65 10.74
CA GLU A 24 -20.58 -0.84 9.66
C GLU A 24 -21.51 -1.63 8.71
N LYS A 25 -21.78 -2.90 8.98
CA LYS A 25 -22.53 -3.82 8.07
C LYS A 25 -23.89 -3.29 7.62
N TRP A 26 -24.67 -2.67 8.52
CA TRP A 26 -26.00 -2.19 8.19
C TRP A 26 -25.95 -0.99 7.25
N ARG A 27 -25.01 -0.07 7.48
CA ARG A 27 -24.75 1.06 6.62
C ARG A 27 -24.27 0.62 5.23
N ALA A 28 -23.30 -0.30 5.17
CA ALA A 28 -22.77 -0.83 3.92
C ALA A 28 -23.84 -1.54 3.09
N ARG A 29 -24.61 -2.44 3.72
CA ARG A 29 -25.69 -3.18 3.05
C ARG A 29 -26.85 -2.29 2.63
N GLY A 30 -27.21 -1.30 3.44
CA GLY A 30 -28.25 -0.32 3.11
C GLY A 30 -27.87 0.52 1.90
N MET A 31 -26.61 1.00 1.83
CA MET A 31 -26.09 1.74 0.68
C MET A 31 -26.01 0.87 -0.58
N LEU A 32 -25.62 -0.40 -0.45
CA LEU A 32 -25.59 -1.34 -1.58
C LEU A 32 -27.00 -1.63 -2.11
N LEU A 33 -27.97 -1.86 -1.23
CA LEU A 33 -29.36 -2.02 -1.63
C LEU A 33 -29.89 -0.79 -2.37
N LEU A 34 -29.60 0.42 -1.84
CA LEU A 34 -29.96 1.67 -2.50
C LEU A 34 -29.33 1.77 -3.90
N LEU A 35 -28.06 1.36 -4.06
CA LEU A 35 -27.40 1.34 -5.37
C LEU A 35 -28.09 0.39 -6.36
N VAL A 36 -28.51 -0.79 -5.91
CA VAL A 36 -29.28 -1.73 -6.75
C VAL A 36 -30.63 -1.13 -7.15
N LEU A 37 -31.33 -0.48 -6.23
CA LEU A 37 -32.59 0.21 -6.53
C LEU A 37 -32.40 1.36 -7.53
N LEU A 38 -31.30 2.14 -7.39
CA LEU A 38 -30.96 3.19 -8.35
C LEU A 38 -30.62 2.62 -9.73
N LEU A 39 -29.92 1.46 -9.80
CA LEU A 39 -29.64 0.77 -11.07
C LEU A 39 -30.94 0.28 -11.74
N LEU A 40 -31.89 -0.27 -10.98
CA LEU A 40 -33.22 -0.63 -11.49
C LEU A 40 -33.93 0.59 -12.05
N GLY A 41 -33.94 1.71 -11.32
CA GLY A 41 -34.53 2.97 -11.79
C GLY A 41 -33.86 3.48 -13.06
N GLN A 42 -32.53 3.46 -13.15
CA GLN A 42 -31.78 3.85 -14.37
C GLN A 42 -32.17 2.99 -15.57
N THR A 43 -32.25 1.67 -15.38
CA THR A 43 -32.63 0.74 -16.46
C THR A 43 -34.05 1.00 -16.92
N GLU A 44 -34.98 1.20 -15.99
CA GLU A 44 -36.38 1.52 -16.34
C GLU A 44 -36.49 2.82 -17.15
N PHE A 45 -35.75 3.87 -16.74
CA PHE A 45 -35.72 5.12 -17.50
C PHE A 45 -35.11 4.94 -18.91
N ASN A 46 -34.07 4.10 -19.04
CA ASN A 46 -33.50 3.77 -20.36
C ASN A 46 -34.51 3.04 -21.24
N VAL A 47 -35.27 2.10 -20.70
CA VAL A 47 -36.34 1.38 -21.43
C VAL A 47 -37.45 2.33 -21.86
N LEU A 48 -37.98 3.15 -20.93
CA LEU A 48 -39.02 4.14 -21.21
C LEU A 48 -38.54 5.15 -22.26
N PHE A 49 -37.31 5.64 -22.17
CA PHE A 49 -36.75 6.56 -23.14
C PHE A 49 -36.60 5.92 -24.52
N ASN A 50 -36.17 4.66 -24.60
CA ASN A 50 -36.12 3.91 -25.85
C ASN A 50 -37.51 3.70 -26.46
N GLU A 51 -38.53 3.44 -25.63
CA GLU A 51 -39.92 3.32 -26.07
C GLU A 51 -40.43 4.65 -26.62
N GLN A 52 -40.25 5.76 -25.90
CA GLN A 52 -40.68 7.08 -26.33
C GLN A 52 -39.97 7.55 -27.59
N THR A 53 -38.70 7.14 -27.79
CA THR A 53 -37.95 7.37 -29.03
C THR A 53 -38.60 6.69 -30.24
N GLY A 54 -39.12 5.49 -30.05
CA GLY A 54 -39.95 4.83 -31.03
C GLY A 54 -41.27 5.55 -31.30
N GLU A 55 -41.96 5.92 -30.23
CA GLU A 55 -43.26 6.60 -30.32
C GLU A 55 -43.22 7.93 -31.06
N PHE A 56 -42.30 8.84 -30.75
CA PHE A 56 -42.22 10.12 -31.48
C PHE A 56 -41.76 9.92 -32.93
N THR A 57 -40.99 8.86 -33.20
CA THR A 57 -40.59 8.55 -34.60
C THR A 57 -41.77 8.01 -35.43
N SER A 58 -42.63 7.13 -34.82
CA SER A 58 -43.87 6.68 -35.45
C SER A 58 -44.83 7.84 -35.69
N ALA A 59 -44.99 8.72 -34.71
CA ALA A 59 -45.86 9.91 -34.85
C ALA A 59 -45.40 10.86 -35.97
N LEU A 60 -44.09 11.04 -36.11
CA LEU A 60 -43.52 11.80 -37.24
C LEU A 60 -43.79 11.12 -38.58
N ALA A 61 -43.62 9.80 -38.66
CA ALA A 61 -43.85 9.04 -39.90
C ALA A 61 -45.33 9.08 -40.35
N THR A 62 -46.26 9.06 -39.36
CA THR A 62 -47.72 9.17 -39.62
C THR A 62 -48.25 10.60 -39.66
N ARG A 63 -47.39 11.62 -39.45
CA ARG A 63 -47.73 13.04 -39.34
C ARG A 63 -48.73 13.37 -38.26
N ASP A 64 -48.76 12.63 -37.15
CA ASP A 64 -49.60 12.84 -36.01
C ASP A 64 -48.91 13.81 -35.01
N ALA A 65 -49.33 15.07 -35.09
CA ALA A 65 -48.73 16.14 -34.29
C ALA A 65 -49.04 16.00 -32.78
N ASP A 66 -50.21 15.55 -32.40
CA ASP A 66 -50.61 15.42 -31.01
C ASP A 66 -49.85 14.31 -30.32
N ARG A 67 -49.73 13.13 -30.94
CA ARG A 67 -48.93 12.01 -30.50
C ARG A 67 -47.45 12.37 -30.40
N PHE A 68 -46.92 13.14 -31.36
CA PHE A 68 -45.54 13.60 -31.35
C PHE A 68 -45.23 14.48 -30.13
N TRP A 69 -46.04 15.56 -29.95
CA TRP A 69 -45.81 16.49 -28.84
C TRP A 69 -46.02 15.85 -27.48
N LEU A 70 -46.94 14.89 -27.36
CA LEU A 70 -47.15 14.12 -26.13
C LEU A 70 -45.87 13.29 -25.81
N SER A 71 -45.32 12.57 -26.78
CA SER A 71 -44.09 11.78 -26.59
C SER A 71 -42.89 12.65 -26.22
N ILE A 72 -42.72 13.81 -26.85
CA ILE A 72 -41.66 14.76 -26.49
C ILE A 72 -41.79 15.27 -25.05
N LYS A 73 -43.04 15.65 -24.62
CA LYS A 73 -43.28 16.05 -23.22
C LYS A 73 -42.92 14.91 -22.25
N THR A 74 -43.31 13.68 -22.59
CA THR A 74 -42.99 12.49 -21.79
C THR A 74 -41.49 12.27 -21.69
N CYS A 75 -40.72 12.42 -22.81
CA CYS A 75 -39.26 12.37 -22.79
C CYS A 75 -38.65 13.40 -21.82
N PHE A 76 -39.14 14.64 -21.83
CA PHE A 76 -38.68 15.68 -20.88
C PHE A 76 -38.95 15.31 -19.43
N VAL A 77 -40.11 14.72 -19.11
CA VAL A 77 -40.42 14.24 -17.76
C VAL A 77 -39.50 13.10 -17.35
N ILE A 78 -39.25 12.13 -18.26
CA ILE A 78 -38.33 11.03 -18.03
C ILE A 78 -36.94 11.57 -17.74
N LEU A 79 -36.41 12.51 -18.55
CA LEU A 79 -35.09 13.12 -18.34
C LEU A 79 -35.00 13.86 -17.00
N LEU A 80 -36.03 14.63 -16.64
CA LEU A 80 -36.06 15.37 -15.37
C LEU A 80 -35.99 14.44 -14.16
N MET A 81 -36.63 13.28 -14.23
CA MET A 81 -36.58 12.27 -13.17
C MET A 81 -35.30 11.41 -13.21
N ALA A 82 -34.78 11.14 -14.38
CA ALA A 82 -33.57 10.31 -14.55
C ALA A 82 -32.31 11.00 -14.04
N VAL A 83 -32.12 12.30 -14.32
CA VAL A 83 -30.92 13.06 -13.96
C VAL A 83 -30.59 12.97 -12.46
N PRO A 84 -31.49 13.20 -11.52
CA PRO A 84 -31.22 13.00 -10.10
C PRO A 84 -30.80 11.57 -9.75
N ILE A 85 -31.48 10.57 -10.33
CA ILE A 85 -31.20 9.16 -10.05
C ILE A 85 -29.78 8.78 -10.50
N TYR A 86 -29.34 9.25 -11.69
CA TYR A 86 -27.96 9.08 -12.13
C TYR A 86 -26.97 9.81 -11.19
N GLY A 87 -27.28 11.05 -10.80
CA GLY A 87 -26.43 11.81 -9.87
C GLY A 87 -26.29 11.13 -8.52
N PHE A 88 -27.41 10.70 -7.92
CA PHE A 88 -27.41 9.99 -6.64
C PHE A 88 -26.70 8.64 -6.70
N TYR A 89 -26.81 7.92 -7.81
CA TYR A 89 -26.07 6.67 -8.01
C TYR A 89 -24.56 6.86 -7.87
N TYR A 90 -23.96 7.81 -8.59
CA TYR A 90 -22.53 8.10 -8.49
C TYR A 90 -22.13 8.56 -7.08
N TYR A 91 -22.92 9.45 -6.48
CA TYR A 91 -22.67 9.94 -5.12
C TYR A 91 -22.69 8.81 -4.08
N VAL A 92 -23.70 7.95 -4.09
CA VAL A 92 -23.82 6.83 -3.13
C VAL A 92 -22.72 5.80 -3.35
N ARG A 93 -22.39 5.50 -4.61
CA ARG A 93 -21.29 4.59 -4.97
C ARG A 93 -19.96 5.08 -4.41
N ASP A 94 -19.61 6.33 -4.66
CA ASP A 94 -18.33 6.90 -4.25
C ASP A 94 -18.27 7.04 -2.72
N LYS A 95 -19.39 7.40 -2.10
CA LYS A 95 -19.50 7.45 -0.64
C LYS A 95 -19.33 6.06 0.01
N LEU A 96 -19.93 5.02 -0.54
CA LEU A 96 -19.72 3.64 -0.06
C LEU A 96 -18.24 3.22 -0.23
N GLY A 97 -17.64 3.57 -1.37
CA GLY A 97 -16.25 3.27 -1.66
C GLY A 97 -15.28 3.88 -0.66
N ILE A 98 -15.48 5.15 -0.27
CA ILE A 98 -14.60 5.83 0.68
C ILE A 98 -14.76 5.29 2.12
N TYR A 99 -15.98 4.95 2.55
CA TYR A 99 -16.19 4.33 3.86
C TYR A 99 -15.55 2.94 3.94
N TRP A 100 -15.69 2.14 2.88
CA TRP A 100 -15.04 0.84 2.81
C TRP A 100 -13.52 0.97 2.84
N ARG A 101 -12.96 1.93 2.07
CA ARG A 101 -11.53 2.24 2.09
C ARG A 101 -11.06 2.66 3.47
N GLN A 102 -11.77 3.56 4.14
CA GLN A 102 -11.44 4.03 5.50
C GLN A 102 -11.32 2.85 6.46
N TRP A 103 -12.34 1.98 6.49
CA TRP A 103 -12.37 0.83 7.38
C TRP A 103 -11.21 -0.14 7.14
N ILE A 104 -10.95 -0.50 5.87
CA ILE A 104 -9.83 -1.39 5.53
C ILE A 104 -8.49 -0.73 5.88
N THR A 105 -8.31 0.55 5.54
CA THR A 105 -7.05 1.27 5.79
C THR A 105 -6.72 1.29 7.28
N HIS A 106 -7.69 1.63 8.15
CA HIS A 106 -7.47 1.59 9.60
C HIS A 106 -7.06 0.20 10.07
N ARG A 107 -7.78 -0.83 9.65
CA ARG A 107 -7.46 -2.22 10.02
C ARG A 107 -6.05 -2.65 9.60
N TYR A 108 -5.63 -2.29 8.39
CA TYR A 108 -4.29 -2.63 7.90
C TYR A 108 -3.20 -1.80 8.60
N LEU A 109 -3.44 -0.53 8.89
CA LEU A 109 -2.52 0.31 9.68
C LEU A 109 -2.33 -0.25 11.09
N ASP A 110 -3.42 -0.60 11.77
CA ASP A 110 -3.35 -1.20 13.10
C ASP A 110 -2.56 -2.51 13.10
N SER A 111 -2.81 -3.36 12.09
CA SER A 111 -2.06 -4.62 11.95
C SER A 111 -0.59 -4.39 11.59
N TYR A 112 -0.29 -3.43 10.72
CA TYR A 112 1.07 -3.10 10.28
C TYR A 112 1.93 -2.53 11.41
N LEU A 113 1.33 -1.68 12.27
CA LEU A 113 2.02 -1.08 13.40
C LEU A 113 2.03 -1.98 14.65
N SER A 114 1.12 -2.96 14.74
CA SER A 114 1.07 -3.90 15.85
C SER A 114 2.26 -4.88 15.82
N ASN A 115 2.71 -5.32 17.00
CA ASN A 115 3.74 -6.36 17.17
C ASN A 115 5.02 -6.14 16.33
N ARG A 116 5.33 -4.88 16.00
CA ARG A 116 6.48 -4.49 15.16
C ARG A 116 6.47 -5.16 13.77
N ALA A 117 5.27 -5.42 13.21
CA ALA A 117 5.14 -6.08 11.91
C ALA A 117 5.86 -5.30 10.79
N TYR A 118 5.81 -3.96 10.81
CA TYR A 118 6.55 -3.10 9.89
C TYR A 118 8.06 -3.40 9.86
N TYR A 119 8.68 -3.70 11.01
CA TYR A 119 10.10 -4.03 11.09
C TYR A 119 10.38 -5.43 10.54
N LYS A 120 9.55 -6.41 10.89
CA LYS A 120 9.68 -7.79 10.39
C LYS A 120 9.53 -7.88 8.87
N LEU A 121 8.71 -7.01 8.29
CA LEU A 121 8.51 -6.92 6.84
C LEU A 121 9.74 -6.35 6.11
N THR A 122 10.52 -5.47 6.74
CA THR A 122 11.74 -4.91 6.13
C THR A 122 12.79 -5.99 5.83
N SER A 123 12.80 -7.09 6.58
CA SER A 123 13.68 -8.24 6.33
C SER A 123 13.10 -9.29 5.38
N ASN A 124 11.83 -9.15 4.98
CA ASN A 124 11.17 -10.09 4.07
C ASN A 124 11.23 -9.58 2.63
N THR A 125 12.03 -10.24 1.79
CA THR A 125 12.21 -9.89 0.37
C THR A 125 11.01 -10.22 -0.51
N GLU A 126 10.00 -10.95 0.00
CA GLU A 126 8.81 -11.33 -0.77
C GLU A 126 7.78 -10.18 -0.84
N ILE A 127 7.83 -9.23 0.08
CA ILE A 127 6.89 -8.09 0.11
C ILE A 127 7.67 -6.80 -0.09
N ASP A 128 7.50 -6.24 -1.27
CA ASP A 128 7.99 -4.90 -1.61
C ASP A 128 6.95 -3.83 -1.26
N ASN A 129 7.41 -2.65 -0.91
CA ASN A 129 6.62 -1.42 -0.76
C ASN A 129 5.30 -1.58 0.04
N PRO A 130 5.35 -1.87 1.36
CA PRO A 130 4.15 -1.96 2.21
C PRO A 130 3.29 -0.69 2.22
N ASP A 131 3.93 0.48 2.09
CA ASP A 131 3.31 1.80 1.96
C ASP A 131 2.39 1.87 0.74
N GLN A 132 2.84 1.38 -0.42
CA GLN A 132 2.04 1.32 -1.64
C GLN A 132 0.84 0.37 -1.47
N ARG A 133 1.01 -0.76 -0.74
CA ARG A 133 -0.10 -1.68 -0.46
C ARG A 133 -1.22 -0.98 0.33
N ILE A 134 -0.85 -0.20 1.35
CA ILE A 134 -1.83 0.51 2.20
C ILE A 134 -2.41 1.73 1.47
N ALA A 135 -1.59 2.53 0.78
CA ALA A 135 -2.04 3.77 0.18
C ALA A 135 -2.81 3.56 -1.15
N GLU A 136 -2.28 2.72 -2.06
CA GLU A 136 -2.77 2.57 -3.43
C GLU A 136 -3.57 1.29 -3.66
N ASP A 137 -3.06 0.12 -3.24
CA ASP A 137 -3.71 -1.15 -3.53
C ASP A 137 -5.06 -1.27 -2.79
N ILE A 138 -5.18 -0.79 -1.54
CA ILE A 138 -6.47 -0.73 -0.82
C ILE A 138 -7.46 0.19 -1.54
N ASN A 139 -7.02 1.37 -1.99
CA ASN A 139 -7.87 2.28 -2.75
C ASN A 139 -8.38 1.64 -4.04
N THR A 140 -7.47 1.06 -4.81
CA THR A 140 -7.81 0.36 -6.06
C THR A 140 -8.74 -0.82 -5.79
N PHE A 141 -8.48 -1.60 -4.74
CA PHE A 141 -9.31 -2.73 -4.34
C PHE A 141 -10.76 -2.30 -4.05
N THR A 142 -10.96 -1.31 -3.19
CA THR A 142 -12.31 -0.90 -2.77
C THR A 142 -13.11 -0.28 -3.92
N GLN A 143 -12.49 0.62 -4.70
CA GLN A 143 -13.15 1.26 -5.83
C GLN A 143 -13.46 0.26 -6.95
N ARG A 144 -12.51 -0.60 -7.34
CA ARG A 144 -12.71 -1.54 -8.43
C ARG A 144 -13.64 -2.69 -8.06
N SER A 145 -13.64 -3.13 -6.81
CA SER A 145 -14.59 -4.14 -6.33
C SER A 145 -16.04 -3.67 -6.48
N LEU A 146 -16.33 -2.44 -6.04
CA LEU A 146 -17.66 -1.85 -6.19
C LEU A 146 -18.00 -1.61 -7.66
N TYR A 147 -17.05 -1.11 -8.45
CA TYR A 147 -17.24 -0.89 -9.87
C TYR A 147 -17.62 -2.19 -10.59
N PHE A 148 -16.86 -3.28 -10.41
CA PHE A 148 -17.15 -4.55 -11.06
C PHE A 148 -18.43 -5.19 -10.56
N LEU A 149 -18.72 -5.09 -9.26
CA LEU A 149 -19.98 -5.59 -8.72
C LEU A 149 -21.18 -4.86 -9.34
N LEU A 150 -21.15 -3.54 -9.35
CA LEU A 150 -22.27 -2.72 -9.81
C LEU A 150 -22.42 -2.76 -11.34
N ILE A 151 -21.33 -2.82 -12.10
CA ILE A 151 -21.44 -2.94 -13.55
C ILE A 151 -22.02 -4.30 -13.93
N ILE A 152 -21.58 -5.40 -13.30
CA ILE A 152 -22.14 -6.73 -13.59
C ILE A 152 -23.64 -6.78 -13.23
N VAL A 153 -24.04 -6.25 -12.07
CA VAL A 153 -25.44 -6.22 -11.67
C VAL A 153 -26.26 -5.32 -12.61
N GLY A 154 -25.74 -4.15 -12.95
CA GLY A 154 -26.41 -3.20 -13.87
C GLY A 154 -26.60 -3.80 -15.26
N GLU A 155 -25.55 -4.40 -15.82
CA GLU A 155 -25.62 -5.00 -17.15
C GLU A 155 -26.53 -6.25 -17.17
N LEU A 156 -26.60 -7.03 -16.09
CA LEU A 156 -27.58 -8.12 -15.97
C LEU A 156 -29.02 -7.60 -15.96
N ILE A 157 -29.29 -6.53 -15.22
CA ILE A 157 -30.61 -5.88 -15.19
C ILE A 157 -30.96 -5.36 -16.60
N GLN A 158 -30.02 -4.67 -17.25
CA GLN A 158 -30.18 -4.13 -18.59
C GLN A 158 -30.39 -5.23 -19.64
N LEU A 159 -29.61 -6.31 -19.55
CA LEU A 159 -29.76 -7.48 -20.40
C LEU A 159 -31.19 -8.06 -20.31
N ILE A 160 -31.70 -8.28 -19.09
CA ILE A 160 -33.04 -8.82 -18.89
C ILE A 160 -34.10 -7.88 -19.43
N ALA A 161 -34.01 -6.57 -19.08
CA ALA A 161 -35.00 -5.57 -19.47
C ALA A 161 -35.08 -5.41 -20.99
N PHE A 162 -33.96 -5.15 -21.66
CA PHE A 162 -33.94 -4.93 -23.11
C PHE A 162 -34.14 -6.21 -23.93
N SER A 163 -33.74 -7.38 -23.42
CA SER A 163 -34.09 -8.64 -24.06
C SER A 163 -35.60 -8.89 -24.03
N SER A 164 -36.32 -8.49 -22.97
CA SER A 164 -37.78 -8.59 -22.92
C SER A 164 -38.46 -7.65 -23.94
N VAL A 165 -37.93 -6.42 -24.08
CA VAL A 165 -38.40 -5.46 -25.10
C VAL A 165 -38.18 -6.05 -26.51
N LEU A 166 -36.98 -6.54 -26.78
CA LEU A 166 -36.65 -7.10 -28.10
C LEU A 166 -37.49 -8.34 -28.43
N TRP A 167 -37.72 -9.20 -27.43
CA TRP A 167 -38.57 -10.39 -27.56
C TRP A 167 -40.02 -10.02 -27.91
N SER A 168 -40.54 -8.93 -27.36
CA SER A 168 -41.90 -8.46 -27.65
C SER A 168 -42.08 -7.94 -29.09
N ILE A 169 -40.96 -7.48 -29.72
CA ILE A 169 -40.96 -6.92 -31.07
C ILE A 169 -40.66 -8.01 -32.12
N SER A 170 -39.57 -8.80 -31.92
CA SER A 170 -39.18 -9.87 -32.81
C SER A 170 -38.32 -10.92 -32.14
N ARG A 171 -38.78 -12.16 -32.12
CA ARG A 171 -38.02 -13.30 -31.60
C ARG A 171 -36.80 -13.63 -32.48
N GLU A 172 -36.90 -13.40 -33.77
CA GLU A 172 -35.82 -13.63 -34.74
C GLU A 172 -34.61 -12.75 -34.40
N LEU A 173 -34.86 -11.49 -34.02
CA LEU A 173 -33.79 -10.58 -33.60
C LEU A 173 -33.08 -11.04 -32.34
N VAL A 174 -33.77 -11.66 -31.38
CA VAL A 174 -33.16 -12.21 -30.17
C VAL A 174 -32.21 -13.38 -30.48
N TYR A 175 -32.64 -14.31 -31.33
CA TYR A 175 -31.76 -15.42 -31.75
C TYR A 175 -30.56 -14.95 -32.53
N PHE A 176 -30.76 -13.98 -33.45
CA PHE A 176 -29.67 -13.37 -34.20
C PHE A 176 -28.70 -12.65 -33.26
N LEU A 177 -29.21 -11.88 -32.28
CA LEU A 177 -28.40 -11.18 -31.31
C LEU A 177 -27.49 -12.11 -30.50
N ILE A 178 -28.00 -13.25 -30.03
CA ILE A 178 -27.21 -14.24 -29.28
C ILE A 178 -26.04 -14.74 -30.14
N VAL A 179 -26.30 -15.14 -31.38
CA VAL A 179 -25.25 -15.61 -32.29
C VAL A 179 -24.24 -14.52 -32.59
N TYR A 180 -24.74 -13.31 -32.87
CA TYR A 180 -23.91 -12.14 -33.17
C TYR A 180 -23.01 -11.77 -31.98
N ALA A 181 -23.55 -11.65 -30.77
CA ALA A 181 -22.81 -11.32 -29.56
C ALA A 181 -21.76 -12.38 -29.22
N VAL A 182 -22.13 -13.66 -29.28
CA VAL A 182 -21.19 -14.76 -29.01
C VAL A 182 -20.04 -14.76 -30.04
N SER A 183 -20.33 -14.58 -31.33
CA SER A 183 -19.30 -14.53 -32.37
C SER A 183 -18.35 -13.35 -32.17
N GLY A 184 -18.86 -12.14 -31.90
CA GLY A 184 -18.05 -10.96 -31.63
C GLY A 184 -17.16 -11.10 -30.40
N THR A 185 -17.71 -11.66 -29.30
CA THR A 185 -16.96 -11.94 -28.08
C THR A 185 -15.84 -12.97 -28.32
N LEU A 186 -16.12 -14.07 -29.01
CA LEU A 186 -15.11 -15.08 -29.33
C LEU A 186 -14.00 -14.51 -30.21
N ILE A 187 -14.33 -13.75 -31.25
CA ILE A 187 -13.33 -13.09 -32.10
C ILE A 187 -12.45 -12.17 -31.26
N THR A 188 -13.05 -11.29 -30.46
CA THR A 188 -12.31 -10.34 -29.61
C THR A 188 -11.37 -11.07 -28.65
N LEU A 189 -11.83 -12.11 -27.96
CA LEU A 189 -11.03 -12.84 -26.99
C LEU A 189 -9.89 -13.63 -27.62
N PHE A 190 -10.15 -14.35 -28.71
CA PHE A 190 -9.15 -15.23 -29.31
C PHE A 190 -8.10 -14.48 -30.12
N PHE A 191 -8.51 -13.47 -30.92
CA PHE A 191 -7.59 -12.74 -31.78
C PHE A 191 -6.89 -11.58 -31.09
N PHE A 192 -7.58 -10.84 -30.23
CA PHE A 192 -7.02 -9.61 -29.64
C PHE A 192 -6.66 -9.78 -28.16
N GLY A 193 -7.50 -10.45 -27.37
CA GLY A 193 -7.38 -10.47 -25.92
C GLY A 193 -6.01 -10.95 -25.43
N LYS A 194 -5.58 -12.14 -25.86
CA LYS A 194 -4.29 -12.73 -25.43
C LYS A 194 -3.07 -11.87 -25.78
N VAL A 195 -3.11 -11.25 -26.95
CA VAL A 195 -2.00 -10.43 -27.46
C VAL A 195 -1.90 -9.11 -26.71
N LEU A 196 -3.03 -8.41 -26.55
CA LEU A 196 -3.09 -7.13 -25.84
C LEU A 196 -2.74 -7.27 -24.36
N ILE A 197 -3.20 -8.34 -23.69
CA ILE A 197 -2.80 -8.65 -22.31
C ILE A 197 -1.28 -8.74 -22.19
N GLY A 198 -0.64 -9.47 -23.10
CA GLY A 198 0.80 -9.65 -23.09
C GLY A 198 1.57 -8.32 -23.31
N PHE A 199 1.10 -7.44 -24.19
CA PHE A 199 1.69 -6.12 -24.39
C PHE A 199 1.45 -5.19 -23.20
N ASN A 200 0.25 -5.17 -22.63
CA ASN A 200 -0.07 -4.36 -21.46
C ASN A 200 0.76 -4.78 -20.23
N PHE A 201 0.90 -6.08 -19.99
CA PHE A 201 1.74 -6.57 -18.89
C PHE A 201 3.21 -6.13 -19.06
N ARG A 202 3.76 -6.28 -20.27
CA ARG A 202 5.12 -5.80 -20.56
C ARG A 202 5.24 -4.29 -20.44
N GLN A 203 4.21 -3.52 -20.83
CA GLN A 203 4.21 -2.07 -20.70
C GLN A 203 4.30 -1.64 -19.23
N LEU A 204 3.46 -2.20 -18.37
CA LEU A 204 3.49 -1.91 -16.94
C LEU A 204 4.86 -2.21 -16.31
N LYS A 205 5.48 -3.33 -16.68
CA LYS A 205 6.83 -3.68 -16.21
C LYS A 205 7.87 -2.66 -16.64
N ARG A 206 7.91 -2.30 -17.93
CA ARG A 206 8.89 -1.37 -18.48
C ARG A 206 8.74 0.06 -17.97
N GLU A 207 7.50 0.51 -17.76
CA GLU A 207 7.22 1.80 -17.10
C GLU A 207 7.71 1.79 -15.63
N ALA A 208 7.53 0.69 -14.92
CA ALA A 208 8.07 0.54 -13.58
C ALA A 208 9.61 0.56 -13.57
N ASP A 209 10.27 -0.13 -14.49
CA ASP A 209 11.73 -0.15 -14.64
C ASP A 209 12.28 1.27 -14.95
N PHE A 210 11.60 2.02 -15.83
CA PHE A 210 11.95 3.41 -16.14
C PHE A 210 11.78 4.31 -14.92
N ARG A 211 10.64 4.24 -14.24
CA ARG A 211 10.40 5.01 -13.00
C ARG A 211 11.44 4.69 -11.93
N PHE A 212 11.79 3.43 -11.76
CA PHE A 212 12.83 3.01 -10.81
C PHE A 212 14.19 3.64 -11.12
N SER A 213 14.57 3.73 -12.41
CA SER A 213 15.82 4.40 -12.80
C SER A 213 15.84 5.89 -12.40
N LEU A 214 14.70 6.59 -12.53
CA LEU A 214 14.59 8.00 -12.14
C LEU A 214 14.61 8.18 -10.61
N ILE A 215 13.97 7.28 -9.86
CA ILE A 215 14.03 7.29 -8.39
C ILE A 215 15.46 7.11 -7.92
N ARG A 216 16.21 6.16 -8.50
CA ARG A 216 17.61 5.90 -8.17
C ARG A 216 18.50 7.14 -8.41
N ILE A 217 18.29 7.86 -9.53
CA ILE A 217 19.00 9.13 -9.80
C ILE A 217 18.69 10.16 -8.70
N ARG A 218 17.42 10.31 -8.33
CA ARG A 218 17.02 11.26 -7.28
C ARG A 218 17.61 10.94 -5.91
N GLU A 219 17.62 9.66 -5.54
CA GLU A 219 18.13 9.21 -4.25
C GLU A 219 19.65 9.32 -4.13
N ASN A 220 20.36 9.24 -5.24
CA ASN A 220 21.82 9.32 -5.30
C ASN A 220 22.32 10.61 -5.98
N ALA A 221 21.51 11.67 -6.00
CA ALA A 221 21.79 12.89 -6.76
C ALA A 221 23.14 13.53 -6.40
N GLU A 222 23.48 13.60 -5.12
CA GLU A 222 24.76 14.15 -4.65
C GLU A 222 25.95 13.30 -5.12
N SER A 223 25.86 11.98 -4.96
CA SER A 223 26.91 11.06 -5.41
C SER A 223 27.13 11.13 -6.91
N ILE A 224 26.04 11.15 -7.70
CA ILE A 224 26.11 11.27 -9.16
C ILE A 224 26.76 12.58 -9.56
N ALA A 225 26.40 13.70 -8.92
CA ALA A 225 27.00 15.01 -9.19
C ALA A 225 28.48 15.04 -8.84
N LEU A 226 28.89 14.46 -7.69
CA LEU A 226 30.29 14.38 -7.28
C LEU A 226 31.14 13.51 -8.24
N TYR A 227 30.58 12.41 -8.73
CA TYR A 227 31.25 11.55 -9.71
C TYR A 227 31.14 12.04 -11.15
N ARG A 228 30.33 13.08 -11.43
CA ARG A 228 30.02 13.58 -12.78
C ARG A 228 29.44 12.49 -13.68
N GLY A 229 28.54 11.66 -13.10
CA GLY A 229 27.97 10.48 -13.75
C GLY A 229 26.75 10.74 -14.63
N GLU A 230 26.35 12.02 -14.89
CA GLU A 230 25.13 12.42 -15.55
C GLU A 230 24.95 11.80 -16.92
N THR A 231 26.04 11.70 -17.69
CA THR A 231 25.99 11.12 -19.05
C THR A 231 25.61 9.65 -19.04
N GLN A 232 26.17 8.89 -18.12
CA GLN A 232 25.91 7.44 -18.00
C GLN A 232 24.48 7.19 -17.49
N GLU A 233 24.05 7.90 -16.45
CA GLU A 233 22.70 7.78 -15.88
C GLU A 233 21.64 8.23 -16.91
N SER A 234 21.89 9.31 -17.65
CA SER A 234 21.02 9.77 -18.75
C SER A 234 20.89 8.71 -19.85
N SER A 235 22.00 8.09 -20.26
CA SER A 235 21.98 7.03 -21.26
C SER A 235 21.16 5.82 -20.80
N HIS A 236 21.34 5.39 -19.56
CA HIS A 236 20.60 4.29 -18.96
C HIS A 236 19.09 4.59 -18.88
N ALA A 237 18.73 5.76 -18.37
CA ALA A 237 17.33 6.18 -18.29
C ALA A 237 16.66 6.27 -19.67
N LYS A 238 17.37 6.83 -20.67
CA LYS A 238 16.91 6.88 -22.08
C LYS A 238 16.72 5.48 -22.67
N GLN A 239 17.60 4.53 -22.36
CA GLN A 239 17.45 3.15 -22.80
C GLN A 239 16.19 2.52 -22.20
N LYS A 240 15.94 2.68 -20.89
CA LYS A 240 14.73 2.17 -20.23
C LYS A 240 13.45 2.77 -20.82
N PHE A 241 13.46 4.08 -21.09
CA PHE A 241 12.37 4.74 -21.78
C PHE A 241 12.15 4.19 -23.20
N HIS A 242 13.23 3.98 -23.97
CA HIS A 242 13.13 3.42 -25.32
C HIS A 242 12.53 2.00 -25.32
N GLU A 243 12.84 1.18 -24.34
CA GLU A 243 12.22 -0.14 -24.16
C GLU A 243 10.70 -0.03 -23.92
N ALA A 244 10.27 0.90 -23.07
CA ALA A 244 8.85 1.18 -22.83
C ALA A 244 8.17 1.73 -24.09
N PHE A 245 8.78 2.71 -24.75
CA PHE A 245 8.29 3.34 -25.96
C PHE A 245 8.10 2.35 -27.13
N SER A 246 9.08 1.50 -27.37
CA SER A 246 9.01 0.51 -28.46
C SER A 246 7.93 -0.55 -28.23
N ASN A 247 7.68 -0.93 -26.97
CA ASN A 247 6.55 -1.81 -26.65
C ASN A 247 5.20 -1.09 -26.82
N TYR A 248 5.13 0.19 -26.42
CA TYR A 248 3.92 0.99 -26.55
C TYR A 248 3.51 1.18 -28.01
N LEU A 249 4.46 1.39 -28.91
CA LEU A 249 4.19 1.44 -30.35
C LEU A 249 3.55 0.13 -30.87
N LYS A 250 4.02 -1.02 -30.38
CA LYS A 250 3.40 -2.31 -30.75
C LYS A 250 1.98 -2.43 -30.18
N LEU A 251 1.78 -1.98 -28.95
CA LEU A 251 0.48 -1.94 -28.31
C LEU A 251 -0.52 -1.10 -29.11
N ILE A 252 -0.12 0.13 -29.52
CA ILE A 252 -0.97 1.03 -30.33
C ILE A 252 -1.39 0.38 -31.66
N LYS A 253 -0.48 -0.33 -32.33
CA LYS A 253 -0.83 -1.04 -33.58
C LYS A 253 -1.90 -2.12 -33.36
N TRP A 254 -1.79 -2.89 -32.29
CA TRP A 254 -2.78 -3.89 -31.95
C TRP A 254 -4.10 -3.26 -31.48
N GLN A 255 -4.02 -2.14 -30.76
CA GLN A 255 -5.19 -1.34 -30.36
C GLN A 255 -5.93 -0.79 -31.58
N LEU A 256 -5.19 -0.31 -32.61
CA LEU A 256 -5.79 0.14 -33.87
C LEU A 256 -6.58 -1.00 -34.52
N ASN A 257 -6.00 -2.20 -34.62
CA ASN A 257 -6.70 -3.33 -35.24
C ASN A 257 -7.97 -3.73 -34.44
N LEU A 258 -7.89 -3.71 -33.11
CA LEU A 258 -9.06 -3.94 -32.25
C LEU A 258 -10.12 -2.86 -32.47
N ASN A 259 -9.74 -1.59 -32.48
CA ASN A 259 -10.67 -0.47 -32.70
C ASN A 259 -11.35 -0.56 -34.05
N LEU A 260 -10.62 -0.87 -35.12
CA LEU A 260 -11.20 -1.07 -36.46
C LEU A 260 -12.25 -2.20 -36.46
N PHE A 261 -11.95 -3.32 -35.82
CA PHE A 261 -12.90 -4.41 -35.66
C PHE A 261 -14.13 -3.97 -34.84
N GLN A 262 -13.92 -3.31 -33.68
CA GLN A 262 -15.02 -2.84 -32.83
C GLN A 262 -15.92 -1.82 -33.52
N TYR A 263 -15.35 -0.85 -34.25
CA TYR A 263 -16.15 0.12 -35.01
C TYR A 263 -16.94 -0.55 -36.14
N ALA A 264 -16.33 -1.45 -36.92
CA ALA A 264 -17.04 -2.20 -37.95
C ALA A 264 -18.20 -3.03 -37.36
N TYR A 265 -17.92 -3.71 -36.25
CA TYR A 265 -18.91 -4.49 -35.50
C TYR A 265 -20.04 -3.59 -34.95
N SER A 266 -19.72 -2.44 -34.38
CA SER A 266 -20.69 -1.46 -33.88
C SER A 266 -21.58 -0.86 -34.99
N PHE A 267 -21.01 -0.50 -36.15
CA PHE A 267 -21.82 -0.01 -37.27
C PHE A 267 -22.77 -1.06 -37.81
N LEU A 268 -22.35 -2.31 -37.88
CA LEU A 268 -23.24 -3.42 -38.26
C LEU A 268 -24.42 -3.59 -37.30
N THR A 269 -24.24 -3.24 -36.05
CA THR A 269 -25.29 -3.29 -35.00
C THR A 269 -26.46 -2.33 -35.33
N ILE A 270 -26.24 -1.25 -36.07
CA ILE A 270 -27.29 -0.30 -36.47
C ILE A 270 -28.03 -0.85 -37.68
N ILE A 271 -27.33 -1.44 -38.64
CA ILE A 271 -27.86 -1.84 -39.96
C ILE A 271 -28.58 -3.19 -39.85
N LEU A 272 -28.00 -4.19 -39.19
CA LEU A 272 -28.49 -5.56 -39.22
C LEU A 272 -29.89 -5.73 -38.60
N PRO A 273 -30.21 -5.16 -37.41
CA PRO A 273 -31.57 -5.23 -36.87
C PRO A 273 -32.61 -4.64 -37.81
N SER A 274 -32.29 -3.47 -38.41
CA SER A 274 -33.18 -2.80 -39.33
C SER A 274 -33.43 -3.63 -40.59
N ALA A 275 -32.39 -4.31 -41.12
CA ALA A 275 -32.51 -5.18 -42.29
C ALA A 275 -33.37 -6.43 -42.00
N ILE A 276 -33.24 -7.02 -40.81
CA ILE A 276 -34.01 -8.22 -40.39
C ILE A 276 -35.50 -7.91 -40.31
N ILE A 277 -35.89 -6.74 -39.75
CA ILE A 277 -37.29 -6.39 -39.57
C ILE A 277 -37.88 -5.55 -40.73
N ALA A 278 -37.04 -5.19 -41.71
CA ALA A 278 -37.43 -4.34 -42.86
C ALA A 278 -38.70 -4.84 -43.56
N THR A 279 -38.79 -6.14 -43.82
CA THR A 279 -39.94 -6.77 -44.50
C THR A 279 -41.25 -6.51 -43.77
N ARG A 280 -41.25 -6.65 -42.43
CA ARG A 280 -42.44 -6.44 -41.59
C ARG A 280 -42.83 -4.96 -41.44
N VAL A 281 -41.85 -4.06 -41.51
CA VAL A 281 -42.10 -2.59 -41.53
C VAL A 281 -42.62 -2.15 -42.89
N LEU A 282 -42.02 -2.64 -43.99
CA LEU A 282 -42.44 -2.30 -45.34
C LEU A 282 -43.82 -2.87 -45.71
N SER A 283 -44.20 -4.02 -45.14
CA SER A 283 -45.54 -4.60 -45.28
C SER A 283 -46.61 -3.88 -44.46
N GLY A 284 -46.24 -2.92 -43.57
CA GLY A 284 -47.14 -2.24 -42.66
C GLY A 284 -47.56 -3.06 -41.42
N GLU A 285 -46.96 -4.25 -41.20
CA GLU A 285 -47.21 -5.09 -40.01
C GLU A 285 -46.64 -4.45 -38.75
N LEU A 286 -45.52 -3.71 -38.84
CA LEU A 286 -44.86 -3.01 -37.76
C LEU A 286 -44.71 -1.52 -38.08
N GLU A 287 -44.95 -0.66 -37.08
CA GLU A 287 -44.66 0.78 -37.20
C GLU A 287 -43.14 1.04 -37.26
N VAL A 288 -42.74 2.12 -37.95
CA VAL A 288 -41.33 2.54 -38.08
C VAL A 288 -40.67 2.73 -36.74
N GLY A 289 -41.38 3.29 -35.76
CA GLY A 289 -40.85 3.46 -34.41
C GLY A 289 -40.53 2.17 -33.66
N ARG A 290 -41.26 1.09 -33.96
CA ARG A 290 -40.90 -0.25 -33.38
C ARG A 290 -39.58 -0.76 -33.93
N ALA A 291 -39.22 -0.41 -35.18
CA ALA A 291 -37.91 -0.71 -35.72
C ALA A 291 -36.78 0.05 -35.00
N ILE A 292 -37.01 1.33 -34.69
CA ILE A 292 -36.06 2.16 -33.95
C ILE A 292 -35.91 1.64 -32.52
N GLN A 293 -37.02 1.31 -31.87
CA GLN A 293 -37.03 0.72 -30.51
C GLN A 293 -36.27 -0.61 -30.49
N ALA A 294 -36.44 -1.46 -31.50
CA ALA A 294 -35.74 -2.73 -31.61
C ALA A 294 -34.23 -2.54 -31.82
N ALA A 295 -33.81 -1.58 -32.69
CA ALA A 295 -32.41 -1.26 -32.90
C ALA A 295 -31.75 -0.74 -31.59
N GLY A 296 -32.43 0.13 -30.85
CA GLY A 296 -31.97 0.63 -29.55
C GLY A 296 -31.83 -0.50 -28.50
N ALA A 297 -32.85 -1.37 -28.42
CA ALA A 297 -32.83 -2.53 -27.52
C ALA A 297 -31.71 -3.53 -27.89
N PHE A 298 -31.50 -3.77 -29.20
CA PHE A 298 -30.42 -4.62 -29.69
C PHE A 298 -29.04 -4.07 -29.31
N ALA A 299 -28.83 -2.76 -29.49
CA ALA A 299 -27.59 -2.10 -29.12
C ALA A 299 -27.32 -2.16 -27.60
N ALA A 300 -28.37 -1.96 -26.77
CA ALA A 300 -28.28 -2.04 -25.31
C ALA A 300 -27.87 -3.46 -24.84
N VAL A 301 -28.50 -4.50 -25.39
CA VAL A 301 -28.16 -5.89 -25.04
C VAL A 301 -26.76 -6.25 -25.48
N LEU A 302 -26.33 -5.80 -26.66
CA LEU A 302 -24.98 -6.04 -27.14
C LEU A 302 -23.92 -5.36 -26.27
N SER A 303 -24.19 -4.10 -25.87
CA SER A 303 -23.31 -3.36 -24.93
C SER A 303 -23.18 -4.10 -23.62
N ALA A 304 -24.29 -4.60 -23.05
CA ALA A 304 -24.29 -5.38 -21.81
C ALA A 304 -23.43 -6.65 -21.91
N LEU A 305 -23.46 -7.34 -23.05
CA LEU A 305 -22.64 -8.53 -23.29
C LEU A 305 -21.16 -8.21 -23.54
N ALA A 306 -20.84 -7.03 -24.08
CA ALA A 306 -19.48 -6.60 -24.36
C ALA A 306 -18.71 -6.11 -23.11
N VAL A 307 -19.39 -5.76 -22.02
CA VAL A 307 -18.82 -5.12 -20.83
C VAL A 307 -17.62 -5.84 -20.22
N ILE A 308 -17.60 -7.18 -20.22
CA ILE A 308 -16.50 -7.98 -19.70
C ILE A 308 -15.25 -7.80 -20.57
N VAL A 309 -15.42 -7.72 -21.88
CA VAL A 309 -14.33 -7.54 -22.84
C VAL A 309 -13.75 -6.13 -22.73
N ASP A 310 -14.60 -5.13 -22.64
CA ASP A 310 -14.21 -3.71 -22.54
C ASP A 310 -13.47 -3.41 -21.24
N ASN A 311 -13.76 -4.16 -20.18
CA ASN A 311 -13.13 -3.99 -18.88
C ASN A 311 -11.98 -4.98 -18.58
N PHE A 312 -11.56 -5.78 -19.56
CA PHE A 312 -10.61 -6.87 -19.35
C PHE A 312 -9.26 -6.41 -18.79
N GLU A 313 -8.71 -5.30 -19.28
CA GLU A 313 -7.44 -4.74 -18.79
C GLU A 313 -7.57 -4.28 -17.33
N SER A 314 -8.65 -3.58 -17.01
CA SER A 314 -8.95 -3.13 -15.65
C SER A 314 -9.13 -4.31 -14.69
N LEU A 315 -9.79 -5.37 -15.15
CA LEU A 315 -9.97 -6.60 -14.39
C LEU A 315 -8.62 -7.31 -14.12
N SER A 316 -7.74 -7.38 -15.12
CA SER A 316 -6.40 -7.98 -14.98
C SER A 316 -5.55 -7.23 -13.94
N ARG A 317 -5.56 -5.90 -13.98
CA ARG A 317 -4.88 -5.06 -12.97
C ARG A 317 -5.47 -5.24 -11.58
N PHE A 318 -6.79 -5.32 -11.48
CA PHE A 318 -7.50 -5.58 -10.23
C PHE A 318 -7.12 -6.92 -9.62
N ILE A 319 -7.07 -8.00 -10.41
CA ILE A 319 -6.64 -9.33 -9.96
C ILE A 319 -5.22 -9.29 -9.39
N ALA A 320 -4.29 -8.62 -10.06
CA ALA A 320 -2.93 -8.47 -9.56
C ALA A 320 -2.90 -7.71 -8.21
N GLY A 321 -3.71 -6.67 -8.05
CA GLY A 321 -3.87 -5.95 -6.78
C GLY A 321 -4.42 -6.82 -5.66
N VAL A 322 -5.44 -7.65 -5.94
CA VAL A 322 -6.01 -8.61 -4.97
C VAL A 322 -4.94 -9.60 -4.48
N ASN A 323 -4.15 -10.17 -5.39
CA ASN A 323 -3.07 -11.11 -5.04
C ASN A 323 -2.02 -10.44 -4.12
N ARG A 324 -1.63 -9.20 -4.42
CA ARG A 324 -0.67 -8.47 -3.60
C ARG A 324 -1.20 -8.14 -2.21
N LEU A 325 -2.46 -7.68 -2.11
CA LEU A 325 -3.10 -7.41 -0.83
C LEU A 325 -3.29 -8.68 0.01
N ASP A 326 -3.62 -9.80 -0.62
CA ASP A 326 -3.76 -11.09 0.07
C ASP A 326 -2.43 -11.57 0.65
N ALA A 327 -1.34 -11.50 -0.14
CA ALA A 327 0.00 -11.80 0.33
C ALA A 327 0.40 -10.90 1.51
N PHE A 328 0.16 -9.60 1.40
CA PHE A 328 0.41 -8.64 2.47
C PHE A 328 -0.44 -8.91 3.72
N SER A 329 -1.74 -9.18 3.57
CA SER A 329 -2.65 -9.52 4.66
C SER A 329 -2.19 -10.77 5.44
N LYS A 330 -1.80 -11.81 4.72
CA LYS A 330 -1.28 -13.05 5.33
C LYS A 330 -0.03 -12.82 6.15
N THR A 331 0.88 -11.99 5.66
CA THR A 331 2.12 -11.68 6.39
C THR A 331 1.85 -10.80 7.62
N LEU A 332 0.85 -9.93 7.58
CA LEU A 332 0.44 -9.14 8.75
C LEU A 332 -0.28 -9.98 9.81
N THR A 333 -1.15 -10.92 9.39
CA THR A 333 -1.99 -11.72 10.29
C THR A 333 -1.23 -12.90 10.89
N PHE A 334 -0.33 -13.46 10.11
CA PHE A 334 0.64 -14.47 10.52
C PHE A 334 2.01 -13.80 10.38
N PRO A 335 2.57 -13.21 11.49
CA PRO A 335 4.00 -13.03 11.50
C PRO A 335 4.54 -14.41 11.12
N PRO A 336 5.55 -14.54 10.26
CA PRO A 336 6.06 -15.84 9.91
C PRO A 336 6.45 -16.52 11.22
N ALA A 337 5.49 -17.28 11.76
CA ALA A 337 5.84 -18.43 12.52
C ALA A 337 6.65 -19.20 11.51
N THR A 338 7.98 -18.92 11.54
CA THR A 338 8.96 -19.76 10.89
C THR A 338 8.30 -20.66 9.86
N THR A 339 8.46 -20.32 8.59
CA THR A 339 8.20 -21.30 7.52
C THR A 339 8.49 -22.64 8.15
N LYS A 340 7.50 -23.53 8.18
CA LYS A 340 7.73 -24.94 8.50
C LYS A 340 8.59 -25.54 7.39
N VAL A 341 9.77 -25.04 7.22
CA VAL A 341 10.93 -25.87 6.97
C VAL A 341 11.06 -26.64 8.28
N ARG A 342 10.73 -27.90 8.23
CA ARG A 342 11.06 -28.90 9.25
C ARG A 342 12.59 -28.92 9.41
N THR A 343 13.15 -27.85 10.01
CA THR A 343 14.51 -27.82 10.52
C THR A 343 14.37 -27.46 11.99
N LYS A 344 14.63 -28.45 12.79
CA LYS A 344 14.90 -28.45 14.25
C LYS A 344 14.66 -27.13 15.00
N VAL A 345 13.83 -27.22 16.03
CA VAL A 345 13.40 -26.21 17.02
C VAL A 345 14.56 -25.56 17.85
N GLU A 346 15.80 -25.66 17.40
CA GLU A 346 17.00 -25.38 18.23
C GLU A 346 17.67 -24.03 17.99
N ASN A 347 17.24 -23.19 17.01
CA ASN A 347 17.99 -21.97 16.65
C ASN A 347 17.16 -20.68 16.80
N ILE A 348 16.53 -20.47 17.94
CA ILE A 348 15.83 -19.22 18.28
C ILE A 348 16.28 -18.74 19.64
N ILE A 349 16.72 -17.49 19.73
CA ILE A 349 17.00 -16.81 21.00
C ILE A 349 15.66 -16.54 21.69
N HIS A 350 15.52 -17.02 22.91
CA HIS A 350 14.37 -16.77 23.76
C HIS A 350 14.60 -15.52 24.59
N SER A 351 13.55 -14.72 24.80
CA SER A 351 13.60 -13.55 25.67
C SER A 351 12.52 -13.61 26.74
N THR A 352 12.88 -13.19 27.96
CA THR A 352 11.98 -13.11 29.13
C THR A 352 12.10 -11.75 29.79
N GLU A 353 10.97 -11.20 30.27
CA GLU A 353 10.96 -9.96 31.02
C GLU A 353 11.27 -10.23 32.51
N ASP A 354 12.25 -9.51 33.05
CA ASP A 354 12.61 -9.49 34.46
C ASP A 354 13.06 -8.07 34.86
N SER A 355 13.56 -7.88 36.04
CA SER A 355 14.11 -6.61 36.54
C SER A 355 15.57 -6.36 36.12
N ARG A 356 16.29 -7.35 35.61
CA ARG A 356 17.71 -7.34 35.27
C ARG A 356 17.94 -7.49 33.75
N LEU A 357 19.14 -7.12 33.32
CA LEU A 357 19.62 -7.43 31.98
C LEU A 357 20.66 -8.54 32.06
N ALA A 358 20.35 -9.73 31.52
CA ALA A 358 21.28 -10.85 31.45
C ALA A 358 21.19 -11.61 30.12
N LEU A 359 22.32 -12.13 29.71
CA LEU A 359 22.50 -12.97 28.54
C LEU A 359 22.97 -14.34 29.04
N GLU A 360 22.25 -15.41 28.73
CA GLU A 360 22.53 -16.75 29.24
C GLU A 360 22.78 -17.69 28.06
N ASN A 361 24.06 -18.08 27.83
CA ASN A 361 24.53 -18.93 26.72
C ASN A 361 24.01 -18.46 25.35
N VAL A 362 24.06 -17.15 25.10
CA VAL A 362 23.55 -16.56 23.86
C VAL A 362 24.53 -16.79 22.72
N THR A 363 24.10 -17.53 21.72
CA THR A 363 24.76 -17.64 20.42
C THR A 363 23.99 -16.85 19.39
N LEU A 364 24.61 -15.83 18.81
CA LEU A 364 23.99 -14.92 17.83
C LEU A 364 24.46 -15.29 16.41
N GLN A 365 23.50 -15.48 15.51
CA GLN A 365 23.77 -15.84 14.10
C GLN A 365 23.09 -14.84 13.14
N THR A 366 23.60 -14.78 11.91
CA THR A 366 22.91 -14.04 10.83
C THR A 366 21.54 -14.64 10.53
N PRO A 367 20.56 -13.89 9.98
CA PRO A 367 19.21 -14.40 9.71
C PRO A 367 19.17 -15.67 8.85
N GLY A 368 20.14 -15.85 7.94
CA GLY A 368 20.30 -17.07 7.13
C GLY A 368 21.03 -18.22 7.83
N LEU A 369 21.43 -18.06 9.10
CA LEU A 369 22.25 -19.01 9.88
C LEU A 369 23.62 -19.33 9.25
N GLU A 370 24.09 -18.50 8.31
CA GLU A 370 25.31 -18.73 7.56
C GLU A 370 26.59 -18.38 8.35
N ARG A 371 26.48 -17.40 9.25
CA ARG A 371 27.62 -16.91 10.06
C ARG A 371 27.22 -16.79 11.53
N THR A 372 28.07 -17.34 12.43
CA THR A 372 27.96 -17.09 13.88
C THR A 372 28.72 -15.81 14.21
N LEU A 373 28.00 -14.85 14.80
CA LEU A 373 28.52 -13.54 15.18
C LEU A 373 29.07 -13.56 16.62
N ILE A 374 28.39 -14.24 17.52
CA ILE A 374 28.76 -14.38 18.93
C ILE A 374 28.42 -15.81 19.36
N ARG A 375 29.27 -16.46 20.15
CA ARG A 375 29.08 -17.83 20.62
C ARG A 375 29.05 -17.90 22.13
N ASP A 376 28.00 -18.53 22.68
CA ASP A 376 27.86 -18.89 24.11
C ASP A 376 28.14 -17.72 25.07
N LEU A 377 27.65 -16.51 24.74
CA LEU A 377 27.82 -15.32 25.56
C LEU A 377 26.97 -15.43 26.82
N THR A 378 27.64 -15.39 27.98
CA THR A 378 26.98 -15.30 29.29
C THR A 378 27.50 -14.06 30.00
N LEU A 379 26.58 -13.11 30.26
CA LEU A 379 26.89 -11.80 30.83
C LEU A 379 25.68 -11.24 31.58
N GLU A 380 25.93 -10.67 32.75
CA GLU A 380 24.93 -9.91 33.52
C GLU A 380 25.37 -8.46 33.66
N VAL A 381 24.43 -7.53 33.45
CA VAL A 381 24.61 -6.08 33.60
C VAL A 381 23.71 -5.62 34.76
N ASN A 382 24.32 -5.39 35.92
CA ASN A 382 23.60 -4.89 37.08
C ASN A 382 23.23 -3.41 36.94
N THR A 383 22.19 -3.00 37.66
CA THR A 383 21.79 -1.58 37.67
C THR A 383 22.93 -0.70 38.16
N GLY A 384 23.30 0.33 37.41
CA GLY A 384 24.42 1.22 37.71
C GLY A 384 25.78 0.75 37.18
N GLU A 385 25.90 -0.50 36.70
CA GLU A 385 27.12 -1.00 36.06
C GLU A 385 27.10 -0.72 34.56
N GLY A 386 27.87 0.25 34.09
CA GLY A 386 28.00 0.54 32.66
C GLY A 386 28.76 -0.57 31.90
N LEU A 387 28.22 -1.01 30.76
CA LEU A 387 28.87 -1.96 29.85
C LEU A 387 29.26 -1.25 28.54
N LEU A 388 30.54 -1.29 28.17
CA LEU A 388 31.03 -0.85 26.87
C LEU A 388 31.26 -2.07 25.96
N ILE A 389 30.70 -2.06 24.76
CA ILE A 389 30.87 -3.11 23.74
C ILE A 389 31.80 -2.58 22.67
N VAL A 390 32.92 -3.28 22.45
CA VAL A 390 33.93 -2.90 21.47
C VAL A 390 34.24 -4.08 20.52
N GLY A 391 34.92 -3.83 19.43
CA GLY A 391 35.29 -4.85 18.45
C GLY A 391 35.30 -4.27 17.02
N ALA A 392 35.86 -5.01 16.06
CA ALA A 392 35.92 -4.59 14.66
C ALA A 392 34.53 -4.39 14.04
N SER A 393 34.46 -3.68 12.91
CA SER A 393 33.20 -3.53 12.18
C SER A 393 32.74 -4.90 11.63
N GLY A 394 31.44 -5.18 11.74
CA GLY A 394 30.85 -6.44 11.25
C GLY A 394 30.92 -7.62 12.24
N GLU A 395 31.46 -7.46 13.46
CA GLU A 395 31.55 -8.54 14.46
C GLU A 395 30.27 -8.74 15.30
N GLY A 396 29.18 -8.03 14.97
CA GLY A 396 27.87 -8.29 15.57
C GLY A 396 27.49 -7.37 16.75
N LYS A 397 28.22 -6.27 17.01
CA LYS A 397 27.91 -5.32 18.09
C LYS A 397 26.48 -4.81 18.06
N SER A 398 26.07 -4.18 16.95
CA SER A 398 24.69 -3.67 16.78
C SER A 398 23.66 -4.80 16.69
N SER A 399 24.05 -5.99 16.19
CA SER A 399 23.18 -7.17 16.18
C SER A 399 22.88 -7.66 17.60
N LEU A 400 23.85 -7.56 18.52
CA LEU A 400 23.64 -7.87 19.94
C LEU A 400 22.64 -6.91 20.59
N LEU A 401 22.76 -5.60 20.35
CA LEU A 401 21.76 -4.64 20.85
C LEU A 401 20.38 -4.90 20.26
N ARG A 402 20.29 -5.26 18.97
CA ARG A 402 19.01 -5.64 18.33
C ARG A 402 18.44 -6.92 18.96
N ALA A 403 19.27 -7.89 19.34
CA ALA A 403 18.82 -9.09 20.03
C ALA A 403 18.26 -8.76 21.43
N ILE A 404 18.93 -7.89 22.19
CA ILE A 404 18.45 -7.38 23.48
C ILE A 404 17.13 -6.60 23.30
N ALA A 405 16.96 -5.86 22.21
CA ALA A 405 15.73 -5.15 21.87
C ALA A 405 14.59 -6.08 21.39
N GLY A 406 14.84 -7.39 21.25
CA GLY A 406 13.88 -8.35 20.68
C GLY A 406 13.62 -8.16 19.19
N LEU A 407 14.56 -7.53 18.48
CA LEU A 407 14.50 -7.29 17.03
C LEU A 407 15.30 -8.33 16.23
N TRP A 408 16.07 -9.18 16.89
CA TRP A 408 16.93 -10.19 16.29
C TRP A 408 16.84 -11.48 17.11
N ASN A 409 16.35 -12.55 16.51
CA ASN A 409 16.08 -13.82 17.18
C ASN A 409 16.84 -15.02 16.58
N SER A 410 17.72 -14.80 15.57
CA SER A 410 18.48 -15.87 14.95
C SER A 410 19.64 -16.30 15.83
N GLY A 411 19.62 -17.53 16.32
CA GLY A 411 20.63 -18.09 17.21
C GLY A 411 20.01 -18.96 18.31
N SER A 412 20.66 -19.07 19.45
CA SER A 412 20.19 -19.86 20.60
C SER A 412 20.51 -19.16 21.92
N GLY A 413 19.96 -19.65 23.02
CA GLY A 413 20.16 -19.11 24.37
C GLY A 413 19.01 -18.24 24.86
N PHE A 414 19.21 -17.58 26.01
CA PHE A 414 18.18 -16.78 26.67
C PHE A 414 18.65 -15.35 26.92
N ILE A 415 17.80 -14.39 26.67
CA ILE A 415 17.99 -12.98 26.98
C ILE A 415 16.94 -12.59 28.01
N VAL A 416 17.39 -12.19 29.19
CA VAL A 416 16.57 -11.63 30.25
C VAL A 416 16.70 -10.12 30.18
N HIS A 417 15.60 -9.40 30.08
CA HIS A 417 15.62 -7.95 29.92
C HIS A 417 14.52 -7.27 30.72
N PRO A 418 14.73 -6.00 31.15
CA PRO A 418 13.70 -5.19 31.79
C PRO A 418 12.49 -4.96 30.89
N LYS A 419 11.35 -4.61 31.48
CA LYS A 419 10.15 -4.23 30.71
C LYS A 419 10.50 -3.17 29.69
N THR A 420 9.90 -3.26 28.50
CA THR A 420 10.20 -2.39 27.35
C THR A 420 10.16 -0.89 27.70
N GLY A 421 9.26 -0.45 28.58
CA GLY A 421 9.19 0.95 29.04
C GLY A 421 10.34 1.41 29.96
N GLN A 422 11.18 0.48 30.45
CA GLN A 422 12.35 0.77 31.28
C GLN A 422 13.66 0.80 30.50
N MET A 423 13.62 0.52 29.19
CA MET A 423 14.77 0.54 28.30
C MET A 423 14.56 1.54 27.18
N MET A 424 15.61 2.26 26.80
CA MET A 424 15.60 3.14 25.65
C MET A 424 16.82 2.85 24.76
N PHE A 425 16.59 2.84 23.45
CA PHE A 425 17.62 2.57 22.44
C PHE A 425 17.87 3.82 21.60
N LEU A 426 19.11 4.27 21.55
CA LEU A 426 19.56 5.34 20.68
C LEU A 426 20.43 4.74 19.57
N PRO A 427 19.93 4.73 18.33
CA PRO A 427 20.71 4.29 17.19
C PRO A 427 21.72 5.37 16.76
N GLN A 428 22.67 5.01 15.93
CA GLN A 428 23.68 5.88 15.33
C GLN A 428 23.04 7.08 14.58
N HIS A 429 21.95 6.82 13.85
CA HIS A 429 21.13 7.83 13.19
C HIS A 429 19.76 7.91 13.90
N PRO A 430 19.54 8.94 14.74
CA PRO A 430 18.30 9.08 15.46
C PRO A 430 17.11 9.34 14.55
N TYR A 431 15.98 8.71 14.86
CA TYR A 431 14.75 8.97 14.14
C TYR A 431 14.16 10.33 14.52
N MET A 432 13.89 11.16 13.50
CA MET A 432 13.19 12.43 13.62
C MET A 432 11.75 12.25 13.11
N ILE A 433 10.76 12.48 13.98
CA ILE A 433 9.34 12.36 13.60
C ILE A 433 8.90 13.56 12.75
N LEU A 434 7.81 13.38 12.02
CA LEU A 434 7.09 14.49 11.39
C LEU A 434 6.21 15.13 12.46
N GLY A 435 6.55 16.35 12.89
CA GLY A 435 5.84 17.04 13.96
C GLY A 435 6.56 18.29 14.45
N SER A 436 6.12 18.86 15.55
CA SER A 436 6.71 20.03 16.18
C SER A 436 8.00 19.69 16.96
N LEU A 437 8.79 20.72 17.33
CA LEU A 437 9.97 20.54 18.18
C LEU A 437 9.58 19.94 19.54
N ARG A 438 8.44 20.34 20.08
CA ARG A 438 7.86 19.74 21.29
C ARG A 438 7.66 18.23 21.13
N GLU A 439 7.02 17.82 20.06
CA GLU A 439 6.77 16.39 19.78
C GLU A 439 8.08 15.62 19.56
N GLN A 440 9.10 16.25 18.97
CA GLN A 440 10.44 15.64 18.88
C GLN A 440 11.01 15.29 20.26
N LEU A 441 10.89 16.20 21.23
CA LEU A 441 11.41 15.99 22.59
C LEU A 441 10.60 14.96 23.36
N LEU A 442 9.27 14.96 23.20
CA LEU A 442 8.35 14.07 23.91
C LEU A 442 8.30 12.63 23.35
N TYR A 443 8.79 12.40 22.13
CA TYR A 443 8.75 11.08 21.50
C TYR A 443 9.52 10.02 22.33
N PRO A 444 8.95 8.81 22.56
CA PRO A 444 7.65 8.30 22.05
C PRO A 444 6.42 8.63 22.91
N HIS A 445 6.56 9.36 24.02
CA HIS A 445 5.52 9.62 25.03
C HIS A 445 4.86 10.99 24.84
N GLN A 446 4.13 11.17 23.74
CA GLN A 446 3.51 12.47 23.39
C GLN A 446 2.39 12.93 24.34
N ASP A 447 1.81 12.02 25.13
CA ASP A 447 0.73 12.34 26.09
C ASP A 447 1.20 13.15 27.30
N ARG A 448 2.51 13.30 27.51
CA ARG A 448 3.06 14.05 28.63
C ARG A 448 2.88 15.54 28.42
N LYS A 449 2.20 16.20 29.35
CA LYS A 449 2.07 17.66 29.37
C LYS A 449 3.25 18.25 30.15
N ILE A 450 4.29 18.69 29.44
CA ILE A 450 5.48 19.30 30.01
C ILE A 450 5.50 20.78 29.62
N PRO A 451 5.72 21.71 30.59
CA PRO A 451 5.83 23.15 30.31
C PRO A 451 7.01 23.47 29.38
N ASP A 452 6.86 24.52 28.57
CA ASP A 452 7.91 24.96 27.64
C ASP A 452 9.22 25.31 28.34
N GLU A 453 9.14 25.90 29.51
CA GLU A 453 10.32 26.24 30.30
C GLU A 453 11.17 25.01 30.65
N GLU A 454 10.56 23.90 30.98
CA GLU A 454 11.25 22.64 31.27
C GLU A 454 11.89 22.05 30.02
N LEU A 455 11.18 22.07 28.89
CA LEU A 455 11.73 21.62 27.60
C LEU A 455 12.88 22.52 27.12
N LEU A 456 12.80 23.83 27.33
CA LEU A 456 13.90 24.77 27.03
C LEU A 456 15.12 24.52 27.91
N ARG A 457 14.93 24.29 29.23
CA ARG A 457 16.02 23.88 30.13
C ARG A 457 16.66 22.57 29.68
N LEU A 458 15.85 21.61 29.22
CA LEU A 458 16.36 20.35 28.68
C LEU A 458 17.23 20.57 27.43
N LEU A 459 16.80 21.44 26.52
CA LEU A 459 17.61 21.83 25.35
C LEU A 459 18.94 22.48 25.75
N GLN A 460 18.95 23.29 26.82
CA GLN A 460 20.19 23.89 27.36
C GLN A 460 21.15 22.81 27.88
N ARG A 461 20.64 21.79 28.61
CA ARG A 461 21.44 20.67 29.13
C ARG A 461 22.13 19.87 28.03
N VAL A 462 21.51 19.73 26.87
CA VAL A 462 22.10 19.04 25.69
C VAL A 462 22.82 20.01 24.73
N ARG A 463 23.14 21.22 25.15
CA ARG A 463 23.82 22.30 24.38
C ARG A 463 23.09 22.67 23.07
N LEU A 464 21.76 22.79 23.14
CA LEU A 464 20.90 23.27 22.07
C LEU A 464 20.06 24.50 22.51
N PRO A 465 20.62 25.49 23.24
CA PRO A 465 19.83 26.54 23.90
C PRO A 465 19.04 27.42 22.92
N HIS A 466 19.55 27.63 21.72
CA HIS A 466 18.95 28.52 20.71
C HIS A 466 18.15 27.76 19.65
N LEU A 467 17.96 26.45 19.81
CA LEU A 467 17.32 25.63 18.78
C LEU A 467 15.87 26.05 18.53
N ALA A 468 15.11 26.30 19.59
CA ALA A 468 13.73 26.74 19.49
C ALA A 468 13.61 28.10 18.79
N ASP A 469 14.42 29.10 19.23
CA ASP A 469 14.38 30.45 18.67
C ASP A 469 14.81 30.47 17.19
N ARG A 470 15.87 29.75 16.86
CA ARG A 470 16.39 29.61 15.48
C ARG A 470 15.39 29.04 14.52
N LEU A 471 14.53 28.12 14.98
CA LEU A 471 13.67 27.33 14.10
C LEU A 471 12.17 27.67 14.22
N GLY A 472 11.80 28.71 14.98
CA GLY A 472 10.44 29.24 15.04
C GLY A 472 9.61 28.79 16.23
N GLY A 473 10.26 28.37 17.32
CA GLY A 473 9.61 28.01 18.59
C GLY A 473 9.31 26.54 18.77
N MET A 474 8.79 26.20 19.94
CA MET A 474 8.51 24.81 20.34
C MET A 474 7.43 24.14 19.48
N ASN A 475 6.51 24.91 18.90
CA ASN A 475 5.41 24.41 18.07
C ASN A 475 5.72 24.44 16.56
N ALA A 476 6.93 24.85 16.17
CA ALA A 476 7.33 24.85 14.76
C ALA A 476 7.39 23.42 14.21
N VAL A 477 6.72 23.18 13.09
CA VAL A 477 6.71 21.90 12.36
C VAL A 477 7.65 22.01 11.18
N LYS A 478 8.65 21.12 11.12
CA LYS A 478 9.66 21.08 10.07
C LYS A 478 10.08 19.65 9.73
N ASP A 479 10.77 19.48 8.60
CA ASP A 479 11.49 18.23 8.29
C ASP A 479 12.81 18.21 9.07
N TRP A 480 12.72 17.80 10.34
CA TRP A 480 13.83 17.88 11.30
C TRP A 480 15.05 17.08 10.85
N ALA A 481 14.85 15.98 10.11
CA ALA A 481 15.95 15.18 9.59
C ALA A 481 16.81 15.94 8.57
N LYS A 482 16.23 16.91 7.84
CA LYS A 482 16.95 17.74 6.87
C LYS A 482 17.47 19.06 7.45
N VAL A 483 16.78 19.58 8.45
CA VAL A 483 17.10 20.91 9.04
C VAL A 483 18.20 20.82 10.10
N LEU A 484 18.26 19.70 10.84
CA LEU A 484 19.25 19.48 11.89
C LEU A 484 20.47 18.74 11.35
N SER A 485 21.65 19.19 11.75
CA SER A 485 22.87 18.41 11.57
C SER A 485 22.81 17.08 12.35
N VAL A 486 23.56 16.06 11.94
CA VAL A 486 23.57 14.77 12.61
C VAL A 486 23.91 14.90 14.10
N GLY A 487 24.86 15.79 14.45
CA GLY A 487 25.21 16.06 15.84
C GLY A 487 24.07 16.73 16.64
N GLU A 488 23.27 17.61 16.02
CA GLU A 488 22.08 18.18 16.66
C GLU A 488 20.99 17.12 16.86
N GLN A 489 20.80 16.23 15.87
CA GLN A 489 19.87 15.10 15.98
C GLN A 489 20.28 14.16 17.12
N GLN A 490 21.57 13.83 17.24
CA GLN A 490 22.08 13.01 18.35
C GLN A 490 21.83 13.70 19.70
N ARG A 491 22.15 14.98 19.86
CA ARG A 491 21.87 15.72 21.10
C ARG A 491 20.38 15.77 21.44
N LEU A 492 19.52 15.94 20.44
CA LEU A 492 18.07 15.89 20.62
C LEU A 492 17.59 14.51 21.10
N ALA A 493 18.21 13.42 20.59
CA ALA A 493 17.91 12.06 21.04
C ALA A 493 18.35 11.83 22.51
N PHE A 494 19.48 12.40 22.92
CA PHE A 494 19.88 12.40 24.33
C PHE A 494 18.90 13.19 25.22
N ALA A 495 18.34 14.31 24.73
CA ALA A 495 17.29 15.01 25.45
C ALA A 495 16.08 14.12 25.73
N ARG A 496 15.69 13.26 24.78
CA ARG A 496 14.61 12.27 25.00
C ARG A 496 14.93 11.29 26.13
N VAL A 497 16.19 10.83 26.23
CA VAL A 497 16.62 9.94 27.32
C VAL A 497 16.56 10.65 28.66
N LEU A 498 17.09 11.88 28.73
CA LEU A 498 17.08 12.68 29.97
C LEU A 498 15.66 12.98 30.46
N LEU A 499 14.71 13.13 29.53
CA LEU A 499 13.31 13.36 29.84
C LEU A 499 12.59 12.07 30.29
N SER A 500 12.93 10.94 29.66
CA SER A 500 12.27 9.66 29.93
C SER A 500 12.84 8.94 31.14
N GLN A 501 14.10 9.21 31.51
CA GLN A 501 14.85 8.60 32.62
C GLN A 501 14.69 7.06 32.67
N PRO A 502 15.05 6.34 31.60
CA PRO A 502 14.92 4.90 31.57
C PRO A 502 15.91 4.25 32.55
N ARG A 503 15.59 3.06 33.03
CA ARG A 503 16.52 2.28 33.89
C ARG A 503 17.77 1.83 33.13
N TYR A 504 17.61 1.50 31.84
CA TYR A 504 18.70 1.11 30.95
C TYR A 504 18.66 1.94 29.66
N VAL A 505 19.80 2.41 29.19
CA VAL A 505 19.94 3.05 27.89
C VAL A 505 20.97 2.29 27.06
N MET A 506 20.58 1.97 25.82
CA MET A 506 21.41 1.29 24.84
C MET A 506 21.85 2.32 23.79
N LEU A 507 23.15 2.56 23.68
CA LEU A 507 23.74 3.57 22.80
C LEU A 507 24.54 2.88 21.68
N ASP A 508 24.03 2.89 20.45
CA ASP A 508 24.72 2.33 19.28
C ASP A 508 25.42 3.47 18.52
N GLU A 509 26.69 3.71 18.85
CA GLU A 509 27.50 4.82 18.31
C GLU A 509 26.76 6.19 18.33
N ALA A 510 25.93 6.39 19.33
CA ALA A 510 24.98 7.50 19.41
C ALA A 510 25.65 8.90 19.57
N THR A 511 26.96 8.96 19.71
CA THR A 511 27.78 10.18 19.83
C THR A 511 28.81 10.32 18.70
N SER A 512 28.72 9.48 17.66
CA SER A 512 29.74 9.43 16.58
C SER A 512 29.93 10.77 15.83
N ALA A 513 28.88 11.60 15.74
CA ALA A 513 28.92 12.90 15.09
C ALA A 513 29.19 14.07 16.05
N LEU A 514 29.52 13.80 17.32
CA LEU A 514 29.83 14.83 18.32
C LEU A 514 31.34 14.99 18.51
N ASP A 515 31.74 16.19 18.90
CA ASP A 515 33.07 16.42 19.43
C ASP A 515 33.20 15.84 20.85
N ILE A 516 34.44 15.72 21.34
CA ILE A 516 34.75 15.08 22.62
C ILE A 516 34.08 15.81 23.79
N GLU A 517 34.02 17.13 23.75
CA GLU A 517 33.47 17.95 24.84
C GLU A 517 31.96 17.75 24.98
N ASN A 518 31.23 17.73 23.86
CA ASN A 518 29.79 17.44 23.84
C ASN A 518 29.49 15.99 24.21
N GLU A 519 30.29 15.05 23.75
CA GLU A 519 30.18 13.62 24.14
C GLU A 519 30.32 13.46 25.66
N GLU A 520 31.39 13.99 26.25
CA GLU A 520 31.65 13.89 27.69
C GLU A 520 30.55 14.54 28.52
N LEU A 521 30.02 15.68 28.08
CA LEU A 521 28.91 16.34 28.76
C LEU A 521 27.67 15.45 28.78
N LEU A 522 27.28 14.88 27.64
CA LEU A 522 26.08 14.04 27.55
C LEU A 522 26.20 12.76 28.39
N TYR A 523 27.35 12.10 28.40
CA TYR A 523 27.58 10.94 29.26
C TYR A 523 27.55 11.31 30.74
N ARG A 524 28.07 12.47 31.14
CA ARG A 524 28.00 13.00 32.51
C ARG A 524 26.56 13.28 32.92
N GLU A 525 25.75 13.88 32.05
CA GLU A 525 24.34 14.11 32.28
C GLU A 525 23.55 12.78 32.48
N LEU A 526 23.86 11.74 31.68
CA LEU A 526 23.23 10.43 31.84
C LEU A 526 23.56 9.75 33.17
N ILE A 527 24.82 9.81 33.61
CA ILE A 527 25.22 9.20 34.90
C ILE A 527 24.48 9.85 36.09
N GLN A 528 24.22 11.16 36.01
CA GLN A 528 23.46 11.87 37.05
C GLN A 528 22.02 11.36 37.17
N THR A 529 21.47 10.71 36.15
CA THR A 529 20.11 10.16 36.16
C THR A 529 20.03 8.75 36.75
N SER A 530 21.12 8.17 37.24
CA SER A 530 21.20 6.77 37.72
C SER A 530 20.80 5.72 36.66
N THR A 531 20.88 6.07 35.39
CA THR A 531 20.58 5.18 34.26
C THR A 531 21.78 4.25 34.02
N THR A 532 21.52 2.97 33.80
CA THR A 532 22.55 1.98 33.44
C THR A 532 22.88 2.07 31.95
N LEU A 533 24.16 2.27 31.63
CA LEU A 533 24.64 2.49 30.27
C LEU A 533 25.09 1.19 29.61
N VAL A 534 24.62 0.90 28.41
CA VAL A 534 25.17 -0.12 27.52
C VAL A 534 25.53 0.55 26.21
N SER A 535 26.82 0.78 25.97
CA SER A 535 27.28 1.59 24.84
C SER A 535 28.11 0.77 23.85
N ILE A 536 27.89 0.98 22.57
CA ILE A 536 28.81 0.59 21.52
C ILE A 536 29.59 1.84 21.10
N SER A 537 30.91 1.80 21.19
CA SER A 537 31.75 2.89 20.70
C SER A 537 33.18 2.42 20.43
N HIS A 538 33.87 3.17 19.58
CA HIS A 538 35.29 3.01 19.30
C HIS A 538 36.15 4.10 19.97
N ARG A 539 35.53 5.00 20.77
CA ARG A 539 36.21 6.14 21.40
C ARG A 539 36.67 5.81 22.81
N PRO A 540 37.96 6.02 23.13
CA PRO A 540 38.50 5.81 24.49
C PRO A 540 37.91 6.76 25.54
N THR A 541 37.42 7.94 25.12
CA THR A 541 36.90 9.02 25.98
C THR A 541 35.77 8.58 26.89
N ILE A 542 34.95 7.61 26.42
CA ILE A 542 33.77 7.14 27.16
C ILE A 542 34.06 5.95 28.10
N LEU A 543 35.27 5.38 28.05
CA LEU A 543 35.65 4.24 28.88
C LEU A 543 35.43 4.52 30.39
N LYS A 544 35.76 5.72 30.85
CA LYS A 544 35.61 6.18 32.23
C LYS A 544 34.16 6.18 32.76
N TYR A 545 33.17 6.05 31.88
CA TYR A 545 31.74 6.00 32.22
C TYR A 545 31.18 4.58 32.31
N HIS A 546 32.04 3.58 32.12
CA HIS A 546 31.68 2.16 32.12
C HIS A 546 32.53 1.39 33.14
N SER A 547 31.97 0.32 33.67
CA SER A 547 32.69 -0.56 34.63
C SER A 547 33.24 -1.82 33.95
N LYS A 548 32.58 -2.28 32.88
CA LYS A 548 32.95 -3.49 32.15
C LYS A 548 33.08 -3.19 30.64
N VAL A 549 33.99 -3.92 29.98
CA VAL A 549 34.18 -3.87 28.52
C VAL A 549 34.00 -5.28 27.97
N LEU A 550 33.02 -5.45 27.07
CA LEU A 550 32.85 -6.65 26.26
C LEU A 550 33.57 -6.44 24.92
N GLU A 551 34.69 -7.11 24.73
CA GLU A 551 35.44 -7.08 23.47
C GLU A 551 35.02 -8.27 22.60
N LEU A 552 34.46 -7.98 21.40
CA LEU A 552 34.20 -8.98 20.36
C LEU A 552 35.47 -9.14 19.50
N THR A 553 36.12 -10.30 19.63
CA THR A 553 37.46 -10.56 19.04
C THR A 553 37.41 -11.22 17.68
N GLY A 554 36.20 -11.44 17.15
CA GLY A 554 35.97 -12.05 15.84
C GLY A 554 35.73 -13.56 15.89
N ASN A 555 35.22 -14.14 14.79
CA ASN A 555 34.87 -15.56 14.67
C ASN A 555 33.92 -16.10 15.77
N GLY A 556 33.08 -15.22 16.33
CA GLY A 556 32.16 -15.56 17.42
C GLY A 556 32.77 -15.52 18.81
N ASN A 557 34.06 -15.19 18.96
CA ASN A 557 34.74 -15.13 20.25
C ASN A 557 34.56 -13.75 20.90
N TRP A 558 34.61 -13.74 22.24
CA TRP A 558 34.49 -12.54 23.04
C TRP A 558 35.33 -12.63 24.31
N GLN A 559 35.62 -11.47 24.89
CA GLN A 559 36.34 -11.35 26.17
C GLN A 559 35.69 -10.26 27.00
N LEU A 560 35.62 -10.47 28.32
CA LEU A 560 35.11 -9.49 29.27
C LEU A 560 36.27 -8.95 30.10
N HIS A 561 36.41 -7.62 30.12
CA HIS A 561 37.48 -6.94 30.86
C HIS A 561 36.90 -5.91 31.84
N PRO A 562 37.52 -5.68 33.00
CA PRO A 562 37.25 -4.46 33.76
C PRO A 562 37.67 -3.23 32.94
N ALA A 563 36.86 -2.17 32.97
CA ALA A 563 37.12 -0.96 32.19
C ALA A 563 38.43 -0.28 32.61
N GLU A 564 38.80 -0.33 33.89
CA GLU A 564 40.01 0.27 34.43
C GLU A 564 41.31 -0.29 33.78
N THR A 565 41.30 -1.55 33.47
CA THR A 565 42.48 -2.24 32.89
C THR A 565 42.48 -2.32 31.38
N TYR A 566 41.37 -2.02 30.74
CA TYR A 566 41.25 -2.11 29.29
C TYR A 566 42.01 -1.01 28.57
N ARG A 567 42.66 -1.35 27.48
CA ARG A 567 43.35 -0.42 26.57
C ARG A 567 42.91 -0.71 25.15
N PHE A 568 42.44 0.33 24.45
CA PHE A 568 42.10 0.20 23.03
C PHE A 568 43.36 -0.19 22.24
N LYS A 569 43.22 -1.20 21.41
CA LYS A 569 44.24 -1.60 20.43
C LYS A 569 43.99 -0.78 19.17
N TYR A 570 44.85 0.17 18.88
CA TYR A 570 44.81 0.96 17.65
C TYR A 570 45.37 0.20 16.45
#